data_ea42b7028e035067f0b76777fc8719f4
#
_entry.id   ea42b7028e035067f0b76777fc8719f4
#
_cell.length_a   1.000
_cell.length_b   1.000
_cell.length_c   1.000
_cell.angle_alpha   90.00
_cell.angle_beta   90.00
_cell.angle_gamma   90.00
#
_symmetry.space_group_name_H-M   'P 1'
#
loop_
_entity.id
_entity.type
_entity.pdbx_description
1 polymer ?
#
loop_
_entity_poly.entity_id
_entity_poly.type
_entity_poly.pdbx_seq_one_letter_code
_entity_poly.pdbx_strand_id
1 'polypeptide(L)'
;MKCRVCREPAIIDIRRHNANFCVEHFLRLCRDQVAKAIDRHEMLRPTDRVLVAISGGKDSLALWDILIDLGYEADGLYLGLGIGDYSTSSEGFARRFAEERSLRLEIVDLQEDYGFNVPEGARAARRVPCSACGLSKRHLFDEAARRGGYDAVATGHNLDDEAAVLFGNVLRWQQDYLGRQRPVLPAGDGFPRKVKPLVRLGEREMAAYCVLRGIEYVVEECPMAVGNKHLGYKEALNAIEEQSPGSKHDFYFGFLDRVVDRFDGASERDGSDISTCARCGAPASGEVCAFCRLLERVGGSHPDHYSEPAGTGNPTQVALGPTRVGAIDGVVGA
;
A
#
# COMPACT_ATOMS: atom_id res chain seq x y z
N MET A 1 31.42 -14.60 -4.78
CA MET A 1 30.51 -15.14 -3.74
C MET A 1 29.78 -16.37 -4.28
N LYS A 2 29.45 -17.34 -3.43
CA LYS A 2 28.66 -18.54 -3.81
C LYS A 2 27.32 -18.54 -3.11
N CYS A 3 26.28 -18.98 -3.81
CA CYS A 3 24.95 -19.16 -3.26
C CYS A 3 24.97 -20.14 -2.09
N ARG A 4 24.37 -19.77 -0.97
CA ARG A 4 24.29 -20.61 0.24
C ARG A 4 23.59 -21.94 -0.03
N VAL A 5 22.62 -21.95 -0.96
CA VAL A 5 21.76 -23.12 -1.23
C VAL A 5 22.39 -24.07 -2.25
N CYS A 6 22.69 -23.57 -3.48
CA CYS A 6 23.12 -24.41 -4.59
C CYS A 6 24.63 -24.34 -4.92
N ARG A 7 25.36 -23.43 -4.26
CA ARG A 7 26.81 -23.19 -4.50
C ARG A 7 27.17 -22.54 -5.85
N GLU A 8 26.20 -22.28 -6.70
CA GLU A 8 26.39 -21.49 -7.92
C GLU A 8 26.80 -20.04 -7.62
N PRO A 9 27.27 -19.27 -8.62
CA PRO A 9 27.60 -17.86 -8.43
C PRO A 9 26.45 -17.09 -7.80
N ALA A 10 26.73 -16.36 -6.73
CA ALA A 10 25.74 -15.50 -6.07
C ALA A 10 25.79 -14.09 -6.65
N ILE A 11 24.62 -13.45 -6.73
CA ILE A 11 24.43 -12.09 -7.27
C ILE A 11 24.10 -11.08 -6.18
N ILE A 12 23.64 -11.52 -5.01
CA ILE A 12 23.24 -10.66 -3.91
C ILE A 12 23.68 -11.22 -2.56
N ASP A 13 24.13 -10.33 -1.68
CA ASP A 13 24.45 -10.59 -0.28
C ASP A 13 23.34 -10.02 0.62
N ILE A 14 22.74 -10.88 1.44
CA ILE A 14 21.75 -10.49 2.45
C ILE A 14 22.41 -10.60 3.84
N ARG A 15 23.03 -9.49 4.26
CA ARG A 15 23.87 -9.43 5.47
C ARG A 15 23.13 -9.87 6.73
N ARG A 16 21.86 -9.51 6.91
CA ARG A 16 21.06 -9.95 8.07
C ARG A 16 20.86 -11.46 8.16
N HIS A 17 20.99 -12.19 7.04
CA HIS A 17 20.96 -13.67 6.99
C HIS A 17 22.36 -14.28 6.93
N ASN A 18 23.40 -13.45 6.90
CA ASN A 18 24.77 -13.88 6.64
C ASN A 18 24.83 -14.87 5.47
N ALA A 19 24.19 -14.51 4.34
CA ALA A 19 24.01 -15.43 3.22
C ALA A 19 23.98 -14.71 1.87
N ASN A 20 24.60 -15.36 0.90
CA ASN A 20 24.60 -14.95 -0.49
C ASN A 20 23.65 -15.83 -1.30
N PHE A 21 22.97 -15.26 -2.29
CA PHE A 21 22.00 -15.98 -3.12
C PHE A 21 22.25 -15.74 -4.61
N CYS A 22 22.03 -16.79 -5.43
CA CYS A 22 21.86 -16.66 -6.88
C CYS A 22 20.45 -16.11 -7.18
N VAL A 23 20.16 -15.80 -8.44
CA VAL A 23 18.87 -15.25 -8.88
C VAL A 23 17.69 -16.08 -8.36
N GLU A 24 17.69 -17.38 -8.70
CA GLU A 24 16.61 -18.29 -8.33
C GLU A 24 16.34 -18.33 -6.82
N HIS A 25 17.41 -18.52 -6.02
CA HIS A 25 17.26 -18.66 -4.59
C HIS A 25 16.97 -17.33 -3.87
N PHE A 26 17.34 -16.21 -4.48
CA PHE A 26 16.93 -14.89 -3.97
C PHE A 26 15.44 -14.62 -4.23
N LEU A 27 14.94 -14.87 -5.43
CA LEU A 27 13.52 -14.73 -5.75
C LEU A 27 12.67 -15.64 -4.87
N ARG A 28 13.12 -16.89 -4.68
CA ARG A 28 12.48 -17.83 -3.76
C ARG A 28 12.51 -17.33 -2.31
N LEU A 29 13.63 -16.77 -1.85
CA LEU A 29 13.72 -16.16 -0.50
C LEU A 29 12.66 -15.08 -0.32
N CYS A 30 12.51 -14.16 -1.29
CA CYS A 30 11.52 -13.09 -1.21
C CYS A 30 10.09 -13.64 -1.09
N ARG A 31 9.75 -14.60 -1.96
CA ARG A 31 8.47 -15.29 -1.93
C ARG A 31 8.20 -15.97 -0.59
N ASP A 32 9.18 -16.74 -0.09
CA ASP A 32 9.07 -17.47 1.17
C ASP A 32 8.94 -16.53 2.38
N GLN A 33 9.58 -15.34 2.35
CA GLN A 33 9.43 -14.33 3.40
C GLN A 33 8.04 -13.70 3.40
N VAL A 34 7.44 -13.46 2.22
CA VAL A 34 6.06 -12.99 2.10
C VAL A 34 5.08 -14.06 2.58
N ALA A 35 5.24 -15.30 2.11
CA ALA A 35 4.40 -16.42 2.57
C ALA A 35 4.48 -16.60 4.10
N LYS A 36 5.69 -16.51 4.67
CA LYS A 36 5.89 -16.58 6.13
C LYS A 36 5.24 -15.40 6.87
N ALA A 37 5.23 -14.19 6.29
CA ALA A 37 4.55 -13.05 6.89
C ALA A 37 3.04 -13.26 6.90
N ILE A 38 2.50 -13.73 5.78
CA ILE A 38 1.07 -14.04 5.63
C ILE A 38 0.63 -15.10 6.64
N ASP A 39 1.35 -16.20 6.73
CA ASP A 39 1.05 -17.31 7.65
C ASP A 39 1.16 -16.87 9.12
N ARG A 40 2.30 -16.28 9.52
CA ARG A 40 2.57 -15.90 10.91
C ARG A 40 1.54 -14.91 11.47
N HIS A 41 1.04 -14.01 10.65
CA HIS A 41 0.12 -12.95 11.06
C HIS A 41 -1.31 -13.18 10.58
N GLU A 42 -1.61 -14.36 10.02
CA GLU A 42 -2.94 -14.73 9.52
C GLU A 42 -3.53 -13.66 8.59
N MET A 43 -2.66 -13.11 7.69
CA MET A 43 -3.00 -11.96 6.85
C MET A 43 -4.08 -12.26 5.83
N LEU A 44 -3.92 -13.40 5.13
CA LEU A 44 -4.75 -13.81 4.00
C LEU A 44 -5.05 -15.31 4.07
N ARG A 45 -6.23 -15.69 3.64
CA ARG A 45 -6.62 -17.08 3.39
C ARG A 45 -6.39 -17.39 1.90
N PRO A 46 -6.16 -18.64 1.51
CA PRO A 46 -5.96 -19.01 0.10
C PRO A 46 -7.12 -18.62 -0.83
N THR A 47 -8.32 -18.48 -0.29
CA THR A 47 -9.56 -18.13 -1.02
C THR A 47 -9.88 -16.65 -1.00
N ASP A 48 -9.08 -15.83 -0.29
CA ASP A 48 -9.35 -14.39 -0.18
C ASP A 48 -9.09 -13.70 -1.54
N ARG A 49 -10.00 -12.81 -1.92
CA ARG A 49 -9.80 -11.85 -3.01
C ARG A 49 -9.10 -10.62 -2.47
N VAL A 50 -7.98 -10.28 -3.05
CA VAL A 50 -7.09 -9.24 -2.53
C VAL A 50 -7.08 -8.02 -3.46
N LEU A 51 -7.33 -6.83 -2.90
CA LEU A 51 -7.10 -5.57 -3.58
C LEU A 51 -5.71 -5.05 -3.24
N VAL A 52 -4.82 -4.95 -4.23
CA VAL A 52 -3.46 -4.44 -4.03
C VAL A 52 -3.41 -2.94 -4.31
N ALA A 53 -2.95 -2.17 -3.33
CA ALA A 53 -2.74 -0.74 -3.47
C ALA A 53 -1.50 -0.46 -4.33
N ILE A 54 -1.72 -0.11 -5.60
CA ILE A 54 -0.66 0.13 -6.58
C ILE A 54 -0.28 1.61 -6.60
N SER A 55 1.02 1.89 -6.55
CA SER A 55 1.57 3.24 -6.66
C SER A 55 2.49 3.42 -7.88
N GLY A 56 2.69 2.38 -8.69
CA GLY A 56 3.70 2.37 -9.75
C GLY A 56 5.14 2.27 -9.27
N GLY A 57 5.37 2.27 -7.95
CA GLY A 57 6.69 2.09 -7.34
C GLY A 57 7.03 0.61 -7.10
N LYS A 58 8.33 0.34 -6.92
CA LYS A 58 8.91 -1.01 -6.78
C LYS A 58 8.18 -1.91 -5.77
N ASP A 59 7.86 -1.36 -4.60
CA ASP A 59 7.31 -2.17 -3.50
C ASP A 59 5.89 -2.65 -3.80
N SER A 60 5.04 -1.80 -4.38
CA SER A 60 3.67 -2.16 -4.73
C SER A 60 3.62 -3.17 -5.89
N LEU A 61 4.47 -3.00 -6.90
CA LEU A 61 4.53 -3.91 -8.05
C LEU A 61 5.16 -5.25 -7.68
N ALA A 62 6.24 -5.26 -6.86
CA ALA A 62 6.82 -6.47 -6.31
C ALA A 62 5.83 -7.26 -5.43
N LEU A 63 5.06 -6.55 -4.58
CA LEU A 63 4.01 -7.17 -3.79
C LEU A 63 2.99 -7.88 -4.68
N TRP A 64 2.51 -7.19 -5.70
CA TRP A 64 1.51 -7.74 -6.61
C TRP A 64 2.03 -8.97 -7.36
N ASP A 65 3.26 -8.89 -7.92
CA ASP A 65 3.93 -10.02 -8.56
C ASP A 65 4.06 -11.24 -7.63
N ILE A 66 4.48 -11.02 -6.37
CA ILE A 66 4.65 -12.09 -5.39
C ILE A 66 3.30 -12.71 -4.98
N LEU A 67 2.24 -11.91 -4.79
CA LEU A 67 0.92 -12.44 -4.43
C LEU A 67 0.34 -13.31 -5.54
N ILE A 68 0.47 -12.90 -6.81
CA ILE A 68 0.07 -13.72 -7.97
C ILE A 68 0.91 -15.02 -8.03
N ASP A 69 2.23 -14.93 -7.84
CA ASP A 69 3.11 -16.10 -7.83
C ASP A 69 2.81 -17.08 -6.66
N LEU A 70 2.26 -16.59 -5.57
CA LEU A 70 1.75 -17.38 -4.45
C LEU A 70 0.36 -17.97 -4.69
N GLY A 71 -0.31 -17.60 -5.79
CA GLY A 71 -1.61 -18.14 -6.19
C GLY A 71 -2.82 -17.40 -5.64
N TYR A 72 -2.67 -16.18 -5.13
CA TYR A 72 -3.80 -15.37 -4.69
C TYR A 72 -4.54 -14.73 -5.87
N GLU A 73 -5.87 -14.62 -5.77
CA GLU A 73 -6.67 -13.75 -6.64
C GLU A 73 -6.46 -12.30 -6.20
N ALA A 74 -5.60 -11.58 -6.92
CA ALA A 74 -5.16 -10.23 -6.55
C ALA A 74 -5.33 -9.25 -7.70
N ASP A 75 -6.24 -8.29 -7.53
CA ASP A 75 -6.47 -7.18 -8.46
C ASP A 75 -5.74 -5.91 -7.98
N GLY A 76 -5.27 -5.09 -8.91
CA GLY A 76 -4.63 -3.82 -8.60
C GLY A 76 -5.61 -2.65 -8.57
N LEU A 77 -5.39 -1.68 -7.67
CA LEU A 77 -6.02 -0.37 -7.71
C LEU A 77 -4.94 0.71 -7.70
N TYR A 78 -4.89 1.50 -8.76
CA TYR A 78 -4.06 2.70 -8.86
C TYR A 78 -4.90 3.96 -8.62
N LEU A 79 -4.35 4.92 -7.87
CA LEU A 79 -4.99 6.21 -7.63
C LEU A 79 -4.18 7.32 -8.28
N GLY A 80 -4.74 7.93 -9.32
CA GLY A 80 -4.25 9.15 -9.96
C GLY A 80 -4.42 10.33 -9.03
N LEU A 81 -3.30 10.86 -8.51
CA LEU A 81 -3.30 11.89 -7.48
C LEU A 81 -3.18 13.31 -8.05
N GLY A 82 -3.01 13.45 -9.38
CA GLY A 82 -2.84 14.71 -10.08
C GLY A 82 -1.55 15.46 -9.67
N ILE A 83 -0.46 14.72 -9.42
CA ILE A 83 0.86 15.30 -9.07
C ILE A 83 1.71 15.39 -10.34
N GLY A 84 1.22 16.14 -11.35
CA GLY A 84 1.93 16.40 -12.60
C GLY A 84 2.49 15.14 -13.27
N ASP A 85 3.66 15.27 -13.90
CA ASP A 85 4.33 14.18 -14.62
C ASP A 85 4.63 12.95 -13.77
N TYR A 86 4.79 13.13 -12.46
CA TYR A 86 4.98 12.02 -11.52
C TYR A 86 3.78 11.05 -11.54
N SER A 87 2.54 11.57 -11.50
CA SER A 87 1.34 10.72 -11.53
C SER A 87 1.21 10.01 -12.87
N THR A 88 1.45 10.71 -13.99
CA THR A 88 1.40 10.13 -15.33
C THR A 88 2.44 9.02 -15.52
N SER A 89 3.67 9.25 -15.08
CA SER A 89 4.76 8.25 -15.15
C SER A 89 4.44 7.02 -14.30
N SER A 90 4.03 7.22 -13.04
CA SER A 90 3.73 6.12 -12.14
C SER A 90 2.53 5.28 -12.58
N GLU A 91 1.50 5.91 -13.17
CA GLU A 91 0.38 5.21 -13.79
C GLU A 91 0.83 4.38 -15.00
N GLY A 92 1.70 4.93 -15.85
CA GLY A 92 2.24 4.23 -17.01
C GLY A 92 2.94 2.92 -16.62
N PHE A 93 3.73 2.93 -15.55
CA PHE A 93 4.35 1.69 -15.02
C PHE A 93 3.32 0.71 -14.47
N ALA A 94 2.30 1.18 -13.76
CA ALA A 94 1.24 0.32 -13.23
C ALA A 94 0.44 -0.37 -14.35
N ARG A 95 0.06 0.38 -15.41
CA ARG A 95 -0.63 -0.16 -16.58
C ARG A 95 0.20 -1.19 -17.31
N ARG A 96 1.46 -0.88 -17.63
CA ARG A 96 2.37 -1.80 -18.32
C ARG A 96 2.54 -3.09 -17.56
N PHE A 97 2.78 -3.01 -16.24
CA PHE A 97 2.89 -4.19 -15.39
C PHE A 97 1.64 -5.08 -15.46
N ALA A 98 0.44 -4.48 -15.39
CA ALA A 98 -0.82 -5.20 -15.45
C ALA A 98 -1.05 -5.84 -16.83
N GLU A 99 -0.78 -5.10 -17.91
CA GLU A 99 -0.93 -5.58 -19.30
C GLU A 99 -0.01 -6.76 -19.59
N GLU A 100 1.28 -6.65 -19.26
CA GLU A 100 2.28 -7.72 -19.47
C GLU A 100 1.92 -9.03 -18.76
N ARG A 101 1.18 -8.94 -17.66
CA ARG A 101 0.80 -10.10 -16.83
C ARG A 101 -0.67 -10.48 -16.95
N SER A 102 -1.44 -9.80 -17.83
CA SER A 102 -2.88 -9.99 -18.00
C SER A 102 -3.65 -9.89 -16.68
N LEU A 103 -3.28 -8.92 -15.83
CA LEU A 103 -3.88 -8.67 -14.52
C LEU A 103 -4.93 -7.56 -14.63
N ARG A 104 -5.92 -7.61 -13.74
CA ARG A 104 -6.93 -6.57 -13.63
C ARG A 104 -6.38 -5.39 -12.82
N LEU A 105 -6.38 -4.20 -13.44
CA LEU A 105 -6.03 -2.94 -12.81
C LEU A 105 -7.22 -1.98 -12.91
N GLU A 106 -7.75 -1.58 -11.76
CA GLU A 106 -8.70 -0.46 -11.67
C GLU A 106 -7.91 0.84 -11.48
N ILE A 107 -8.33 1.90 -12.16
CA ILE A 107 -7.73 3.22 -12.03
C ILE A 107 -8.81 4.20 -11.62
N VAL A 108 -8.56 4.92 -10.53
CA VAL A 108 -9.39 6.03 -10.05
C VAL A 108 -8.53 7.29 -10.12
N ASP A 109 -8.96 8.29 -10.87
CA ASP A 109 -8.29 9.58 -10.98
C ASP A 109 -9.02 10.65 -10.17
N LEU A 110 -8.31 11.27 -9.21
CA LEU A 110 -8.92 12.28 -8.33
C LEU A 110 -9.41 13.51 -9.09
N GLN A 111 -8.73 13.91 -10.16
CA GLN A 111 -9.12 15.09 -10.94
C GLN A 111 -10.34 14.79 -11.80
N GLU A 112 -10.33 13.65 -12.51
CA GLU A 112 -11.41 13.27 -13.41
C GLU A 112 -12.67 12.82 -12.65
N ASP A 113 -12.50 12.00 -11.62
CA ASP A 113 -13.61 11.37 -10.92
C ASP A 113 -14.19 12.22 -9.78
N TYR A 114 -13.36 13.06 -9.14
CA TYR A 114 -13.74 13.83 -7.94
C TYR A 114 -13.59 15.35 -8.09
N GLY A 115 -13.03 15.83 -9.20
CA GLY A 115 -12.88 17.25 -9.51
C GLY A 115 -11.75 17.97 -8.76
N PHE A 116 -10.77 17.26 -8.19
CA PHE A 116 -9.62 17.88 -7.52
C PHE A 116 -8.36 17.00 -7.60
N ASN A 117 -7.21 17.59 -7.35
CA ASN A 117 -5.93 16.89 -7.20
C ASN A 117 -5.34 17.08 -5.78
N VAL A 118 -4.33 16.28 -5.43
CA VAL A 118 -3.72 16.33 -4.08
C VAL A 118 -3.12 17.70 -3.76
N PRO A 119 -2.38 18.39 -4.66
CA PRO A 119 -1.90 19.76 -4.42
C PRO A 119 -3.02 20.76 -4.08
N GLU A 120 -4.15 20.72 -4.79
CA GLU A 120 -5.31 21.58 -4.53
C GLU A 120 -6.01 21.23 -3.21
N GLY A 121 -6.25 19.93 -2.99
CA GLY A 121 -6.82 19.41 -1.76
C GLY A 121 -6.02 19.81 -0.51
N ALA A 122 -4.70 19.76 -0.61
CA ALA A 122 -3.81 20.16 0.48
C ALA A 122 -3.93 21.67 0.79
N ARG A 123 -3.94 22.50 -0.26
CA ARG A 123 -4.12 23.96 -0.12
C ARG A 123 -5.48 24.31 0.48
N ALA A 124 -6.56 23.76 -0.06
CA ALA A 124 -7.92 24.01 0.41
C ALA A 124 -8.13 23.57 1.86
N ALA A 125 -7.57 22.43 2.25
CA ALA A 125 -7.65 21.90 3.60
C ALA A 125 -6.65 22.55 4.58
N ARG A 126 -5.72 23.40 4.10
CA ARG A 126 -4.59 23.95 4.87
C ARG A 126 -3.79 22.84 5.57
N ARG A 127 -3.49 21.76 4.83
CA ARG A 127 -2.74 20.58 5.31
C ARG A 127 -1.47 20.40 4.49
N VAL A 128 -0.50 19.69 5.06
CA VAL A 128 0.64 19.21 4.26
C VAL A 128 0.16 18.21 3.21
N PRO A 129 0.73 18.22 1.98
CA PRO A 129 0.27 17.38 0.87
C PRO A 129 0.15 15.89 1.21
N CYS A 130 1.13 15.32 1.93
CA CYS A 130 1.08 13.92 2.37
C CYS A 130 -0.12 13.59 3.26
N SER A 131 -0.64 14.55 4.04
CA SER A 131 -1.83 14.35 4.86
C SER A 131 -3.11 14.26 4.01
N ALA A 132 -3.25 15.14 3.01
CA ALA A 132 -4.38 15.10 2.05
C ALA A 132 -4.31 13.83 1.20
N CYS A 133 -3.13 13.49 0.67
CA CYS A 133 -2.86 12.26 -0.07
C CYS A 133 -3.24 11.01 0.74
N GLY A 134 -2.73 10.90 1.96
CA GLY A 134 -3.03 9.73 2.82
C GLY A 134 -4.51 9.63 3.21
N LEU A 135 -5.22 10.76 3.36
CA LEU A 135 -6.66 10.77 3.58
C LEU A 135 -7.41 10.21 2.37
N SER A 136 -7.11 10.72 1.17
CA SER A 136 -7.75 10.30 -0.08
C SER A 136 -7.47 8.82 -0.36
N LYS A 137 -6.20 8.40 -0.27
CA LYS A 137 -5.82 7.00 -0.47
C LYS A 137 -6.57 6.04 0.46
N ARG A 138 -6.59 6.32 1.76
CA ARG A 138 -7.29 5.44 2.71
C ARG A 138 -8.77 5.32 2.40
N HIS A 139 -9.43 6.45 2.12
CA HIS A 139 -10.85 6.45 1.80
C HIS A 139 -11.15 5.64 0.54
N LEU A 140 -10.41 5.90 -0.54
CA LEU A 140 -10.68 5.30 -1.85
C LEU A 140 -10.32 3.81 -1.91
N PHE A 141 -9.24 3.38 -1.22
CA PHE A 141 -8.94 1.95 -1.10
C PHE A 141 -10.00 1.21 -0.28
N ASP A 142 -10.49 1.80 0.81
CA ASP A 142 -11.54 1.20 1.64
C ASP A 142 -12.87 1.12 0.88
N GLU A 143 -13.18 2.14 0.13
CA GLU A 143 -14.38 2.20 -0.71
C GLU A 143 -14.32 1.18 -1.84
N ALA A 144 -13.25 1.13 -2.61
CA ALA A 144 -13.08 0.17 -3.69
C ALA A 144 -13.10 -1.27 -3.19
N ALA A 145 -12.49 -1.55 -2.04
CA ALA A 145 -12.53 -2.87 -1.43
C ALA A 145 -13.95 -3.31 -1.05
N ARG A 146 -14.73 -2.40 -0.45
CA ARG A 146 -16.14 -2.68 -0.10
C ARG A 146 -16.99 -2.89 -1.35
N ARG A 147 -16.88 -2.00 -2.34
CA ARG A 147 -17.64 -2.06 -3.59
C ARG A 147 -17.32 -3.32 -4.38
N GLY A 148 -16.03 -3.68 -4.48
CA GLY A 148 -15.54 -4.84 -5.22
C GLY A 148 -15.70 -6.18 -4.49
N GLY A 149 -16.12 -6.17 -3.21
CA GLY A 149 -16.25 -7.39 -2.40
C GLY A 149 -14.90 -8.07 -2.16
N TYR A 150 -13.83 -7.29 -1.95
CA TYR A 150 -12.52 -7.81 -1.61
C TYR A 150 -12.42 -8.12 -0.11
N ASP A 151 -11.75 -9.23 0.22
CA ASP A 151 -11.57 -9.68 1.61
C ASP A 151 -10.49 -8.88 2.34
N ALA A 152 -9.51 -8.37 1.59
CA ALA A 152 -8.41 -7.58 2.15
C ALA A 152 -7.85 -6.55 1.16
N VAL A 153 -7.30 -5.46 1.71
CA VAL A 153 -6.43 -4.50 1.00
C VAL A 153 -4.98 -4.78 1.38
N ALA A 154 -4.16 -5.15 0.41
CA ALA A 154 -2.73 -5.35 0.59
C ALA A 154 -1.94 -4.10 0.19
N THR A 155 -1.00 -3.67 1.03
CA THR A 155 -0.16 -2.50 0.76
C THR A 155 1.32 -2.87 0.73
N GLY A 156 2.08 -2.21 -0.15
CA GLY A 156 3.51 -2.45 -0.37
C GLY A 156 4.44 -1.89 0.74
N HIS A 157 3.93 -1.69 1.96
CA HIS A 157 4.78 -1.26 3.07
C HIS A 157 5.74 -2.39 3.44
N ASN A 158 7.01 -2.10 3.39
CA ASN A 158 8.11 -3.03 3.68
C ASN A 158 8.67 -2.82 5.11
N LEU A 159 9.71 -3.59 5.47
CA LEU A 159 10.34 -3.50 6.80
C LEU A 159 10.92 -2.11 7.09
N ASP A 160 11.50 -1.44 6.09
CA ASP A 160 12.07 -0.10 6.25
C ASP A 160 11.01 0.95 6.56
N ASP A 161 9.83 0.84 5.92
CA ASP A 161 8.70 1.71 6.17
C ASP A 161 8.15 1.52 7.59
N GLU A 162 7.89 0.27 7.95
CA GLU A 162 7.29 -0.05 9.25
C GLU A 162 8.23 0.26 10.41
N ALA A 163 9.53 -0.02 10.26
CA ALA A 163 10.52 0.33 11.26
C ALA A 163 10.67 1.86 11.42
N ALA A 164 10.63 2.62 10.31
CA ALA A 164 10.70 4.07 10.36
C ALA A 164 9.47 4.71 11.01
N VAL A 165 8.27 4.19 10.73
CA VAL A 165 7.03 4.65 11.38
C VAL A 165 7.06 4.31 12.87
N LEU A 166 7.44 3.08 13.23
CA LEU A 166 7.61 2.68 14.63
C LEU A 166 8.61 3.56 15.36
N PHE A 167 9.79 3.80 14.76
CA PHE A 167 10.82 4.66 15.34
C PHE A 167 10.31 6.08 15.60
N GLY A 168 9.61 6.68 14.64
CA GLY A 168 9.01 7.99 14.80
C GLY A 168 7.91 8.04 15.88
N ASN A 169 7.12 6.97 16.04
CA ASN A 169 6.10 6.87 17.08
C ASN A 169 6.70 6.69 18.47
N VAL A 170 7.76 5.88 18.60
CA VAL A 170 8.51 5.69 19.85
C VAL A 170 9.17 6.98 20.28
N LEU A 171 9.86 7.71 19.37
CA LEU A 171 10.53 8.98 19.70
C LEU A 171 9.55 10.05 20.25
N ARG A 172 8.28 9.96 19.91
CA ARG A 172 7.25 10.90 20.36
C ARG A 172 6.29 10.32 21.37
N TRP A 173 6.46 9.05 21.76
CA TRP A 173 5.59 8.31 22.66
C TRP A 173 4.11 8.40 22.26
N GLN A 174 3.83 8.25 20.98
CA GLN A 174 2.46 8.29 20.44
C GLN A 174 1.77 6.94 20.67
N GLN A 175 1.25 6.73 21.88
CA GLN A 175 0.68 5.46 22.33
C GLN A 175 -0.45 4.95 21.43
N ASP A 176 -1.38 5.84 21.01
CA ASP A 176 -2.49 5.49 20.11
C ASP A 176 -2.00 4.95 18.75
N TYR A 177 -0.86 5.44 18.26
CA TYR A 177 -0.27 4.95 17.02
C TYR A 177 0.54 3.68 17.24
N LEU A 178 1.19 3.53 18.40
CA LEU A 178 1.94 2.32 18.75
C LEU A 178 1.02 1.10 18.82
N GLY A 179 -0.17 1.20 19.40
CA GLY A 179 -1.15 0.12 19.42
C GLY A 179 -1.63 -0.33 18.04
N ARG A 180 -1.56 0.57 17.04
CA ARG A 180 -1.93 0.29 15.65
C ARG A 180 -0.77 -0.12 14.75
N GLN A 181 0.45 -0.20 15.29
CA GLN A 181 1.66 -0.55 14.54
C GLN A 181 1.73 -2.06 14.32
N ARG A 182 0.71 -2.60 13.66
CA ARG A 182 0.59 -4.03 13.36
C ARG A 182 0.61 -4.27 11.85
N PRO A 183 1.12 -5.42 11.39
CA PRO A 183 1.11 -5.79 9.97
C PRO A 183 -0.28 -6.15 9.44
N VAL A 184 -1.24 -6.37 10.34
CA VAL A 184 -2.65 -6.60 10.04
C VAL A 184 -3.50 -5.61 10.82
N LEU A 185 -4.37 -4.91 10.12
CA LEU A 185 -5.49 -4.20 10.72
C LEU A 185 -6.75 -5.01 10.38
N PRO A 186 -7.41 -5.61 11.39
CA PRO A 186 -8.57 -6.46 11.16
C PRO A 186 -9.72 -5.69 10.52
N ALA A 187 -10.60 -6.40 9.82
CA ALA A 187 -11.86 -5.83 9.38
C ALA A 187 -12.74 -5.51 10.59
N GLY A 188 -13.44 -4.41 10.55
CA GLY A 188 -14.35 -3.99 11.62
C GLY A 188 -14.96 -2.62 11.34
N ASP A 189 -16.11 -2.34 11.93
CA ASP A 189 -16.81 -1.04 11.79
C ASP A 189 -16.99 -0.58 10.34
N GLY A 190 -17.16 -1.52 9.40
CA GLY A 190 -17.30 -1.23 7.97
C GLY A 190 -15.98 -0.98 7.22
N PHE A 191 -14.83 -1.05 7.88
CA PHE A 191 -13.52 -1.01 7.23
C PHE A 191 -13.08 -2.40 6.77
N PRO A 192 -12.46 -2.53 5.58
CA PRO A 192 -11.86 -3.78 5.13
C PRO A 192 -10.61 -4.13 5.94
N ARG A 193 -10.27 -5.42 5.99
CA ARG A 193 -8.97 -5.88 6.51
C ARG A 193 -7.84 -5.27 5.68
N LYS A 194 -6.78 -4.80 6.34
CA LYS A 194 -5.57 -4.29 5.69
C LYS A 194 -4.37 -5.10 6.11
N VAL A 195 -3.54 -5.46 5.13
CA VAL A 195 -2.37 -6.32 5.34
C VAL A 195 -1.13 -5.73 4.70
N LYS A 196 0.04 -6.04 5.28
CA LYS A 196 1.36 -5.59 4.83
C LYS A 196 2.30 -6.78 4.64
N PRO A 197 2.15 -7.54 3.55
CA PRO A 197 2.89 -8.80 3.38
C PRO A 197 4.41 -8.62 3.23
N LEU A 198 4.89 -7.42 2.86
CA LEU A 198 6.32 -7.15 2.68
C LEU A 198 7.07 -6.83 3.99
N VAL A 199 6.44 -6.86 5.16
CA VAL A 199 7.06 -6.46 6.44
C VAL A 199 8.34 -7.21 6.82
N ARG A 200 8.63 -8.34 6.17
CA ARG A 200 9.85 -9.14 6.39
C ARG A 200 10.96 -8.84 5.39
N LEU A 201 10.70 -8.00 4.40
CA LEU A 201 11.61 -7.66 3.32
C LEU A 201 11.98 -6.19 3.37
N GLY A 202 13.24 -5.87 3.11
CA GLY A 202 13.72 -4.50 3.08
C GLY A 202 13.60 -3.86 1.71
N GLU A 203 13.73 -2.55 1.66
CA GLU A 203 13.63 -1.75 0.44
C GLU A 203 14.65 -2.16 -0.63
N ARG A 204 15.90 -2.46 -0.21
CA ARG A 204 16.96 -2.96 -1.10
C ARG A 204 16.60 -4.30 -1.73
N GLU A 205 15.93 -5.19 -0.98
CA GLU A 205 15.50 -6.49 -1.49
C GLU A 205 14.40 -6.35 -2.51
N MET A 206 13.48 -5.40 -2.32
CA MET A 206 12.42 -5.12 -3.30
C MET A 206 12.97 -4.52 -4.59
N ALA A 207 13.94 -3.62 -4.51
CA ALA A 207 14.63 -3.11 -5.69
C ALA A 207 15.33 -4.21 -6.47
N ALA A 208 16.07 -5.08 -5.78
CA ALA A 208 16.74 -6.22 -6.40
C ALA A 208 15.73 -7.23 -6.99
N TYR A 209 14.61 -7.47 -6.31
CA TYR A 209 13.53 -8.32 -6.83
C TYR A 209 12.98 -7.78 -8.14
N CYS A 210 12.63 -6.49 -8.20
CA CYS A 210 12.11 -5.87 -9.43
C CYS A 210 13.11 -5.99 -10.59
N VAL A 211 14.38 -5.67 -10.36
CA VAL A 211 15.43 -5.80 -11.40
C VAL A 211 15.52 -7.22 -11.93
N LEU A 212 15.54 -8.23 -11.05
CA LEU A 212 15.66 -9.63 -11.43
C LEU A 212 14.41 -10.22 -12.10
N ARG A 213 13.25 -9.64 -11.83
CA ARG A 213 11.97 -10.01 -12.45
C ARG A 213 11.66 -9.19 -13.71
N GLY A 214 12.51 -8.23 -14.07
CA GLY A 214 12.27 -7.33 -15.19
C GLY A 214 11.07 -6.40 -14.96
N ILE A 215 10.77 -6.06 -13.71
CA ILE A 215 9.67 -5.15 -13.35
C ILE A 215 10.19 -3.72 -13.44
N GLU A 216 9.67 -2.94 -14.37
CA GLU A 216 9.91 -1.51 -14.45
C GLU A 216 9.01 -0.76 -13.45
N TYR A 217 9.54 0.29 -12.83
CA TYR A 217 8.83 1.07 -11.82
C TYR A 217 9.30 2.53 -11.80
N VAL A 218 8.49 3.43 -11.23
CA VAL A 218 8.89 4.81 -11.05
C VAL A 218 10.01 4.92 -10.02
N VAL A 219 11.15 5.49 -10.43
CA VAL A 219 12.35 5.66 -9.58
C VAL A 219 12.31 7.00 -8.87
N GLU A 220 11.73 8.01 -9.49
CA GLU A 220 11.62 9.36 -8.95
C GLU A 220 10.80 9.36 -7.67
N GLU A 221 11.27 10.09 -6.67
CA GLU A 221 10.50 10.33 -5.46
C GLU A 221 9.34 11.30 -5.74
N CYS A 222 8.24 11.10 -5.01
CA CYS A 222 7.11 12.01 -5.10
C CYS A 222 7.55 13.44 -4.73
N PRO A 223 7.37 14.46 -5.61
CA PRO A 223 7.81 15.81 -5.34
C PRO A 223 7.11 16.46 -4.12
N MET A 224 5.97 15.89 -3.69
CA MET A 224 5.27 16.31 -2.48
C MET A 224 5.85 15.72 -1.19
N ALA A 225 6.82 14.81 -1.25
CA ALA A 225 7.45 14.18 -0.09
C ALA A 225 8.56 15.02 0.54
N VAL A 226 8.93 16.14 -0.03
CA VAL A 226 9.97 17.05 0.48
C VAL A 226 9.67 17.44 1.91
N GLY A 227 10.65 17.25 2.81
CA GLY A 227 10.50 17.53 4.24
C GLY A 227 9.76 16.45 5.04
N ASN A 228 9.49 15.29 4.44
CA ASN A 228 8.92 14.17 5.14
C ASN A 228 9.90 13.61 6.19
N LYS A 229 9.53 13.70 7.47
CA LYS A 229 10.35 13.22 8.60
C LYS A 229 10.66 11.72 8.54
N HIS A 230 9.82 10.94 7.86
CA HIS A 230 10.05 9.49 7.73
C HIS A 230 11.30 9.16 6.91
N LEU A 231 11.72 10.02 5.97
CA LEU A 231 12.98 9.83 5.24
C LEU A 231 14.18 9.89 6.20
N GLY A 232 14.23 10.90 7.07
CA GLY A 232 15.29 10.99 8.08
C GLY A 232 15.30 9.82 9.08
N TYR A 233 14.14 9.25 9.40
CA TYR A 233 14.07 8.04 10.23
C TYR A 233 14.58 6.80 9.49
N LYS A 234 14.28 6.66 8.20
CA LYS A 234 14.84 5.60 7.36
C LYS A 234 16.36 5.70 7.28
N GLU A 235 16.89 6.91 7.03
CA GLU A 235 18.34 7.16 6.97
C GLU A 235 19.04 6.77 8.28
N ALA A 236 18.50 7.18 9.42
CA ALA A 236 19.05 6.83 10.73
C ALA A 236 19.06 5.31 10.96
N LEU A 237 17.95 4.63 10.64
CA LEU A 237 17.85 3.18 10.76
C LEU A 237 18.73 2.44 9.75
N ASN A 238 18.96 2.99 8.55
CA ASN A 238 19.90 2.46 7.58
C ASN A 238 21.33 2.50 8.10
N ALA A 239 21.73 3.62 8.71
CA ALA A 239 23.07 3.75 9.30
C ALA A 239 23.30 2.73 10.43
N ILE A 240 22.28 2.45 11.26
CA ILE A 240 22.35 1.42 12.30
C ILE A 240 22.44 0.02 11.66
N GLU A 241 21.62 -0.26 10.65
CA GLU A 241 21.59 -1.55 9.94
C GLU A 241 22.91 -1.87 9.24
N GLU A 242 23.62 -0.84 8.72
CA GLU A 242 24.95 -1.02 8.13
C GLU A 242 25.99 -1.48 9.15
N GLN A 243 25.92 -0.97 10.37
CA GLN A 243 26.83 -1.33 11.45
C GLN A 243 26.45 -2.66 12.11
N SER A 244 25.14 -2.92 12.25
CA SER A 244 24.59 -4.10 12.89
C SER A 244 23.46 -4.69 12.06
N PRO A 245 23.78 -5.57 11.08
CA PRO A 245 22.79 -6.17 10.19
C PRO A 245 21.73 -6.97 10.94
N GLY A 246 20.45 -6.67 10.69
CA GLY A 246 19.31 -7.26 11.35
C GLY A 246 18.64 -6.34 12.39
N SER A 247 19.25 -5.20 12.70
CA SER A 247 18.73 -4.26 13.71
C SER A 247 17.32 -3.77 13.42
N LYS A 248 16.97 -3.49 12.16
CA LYS A 248 15.60 -3.10 11.78
C LYS A 248 14.60 -4.22 12.06
N HIS A 249 14.98 -5.45 11.71
CA HIS A 249 14.15 -6.62 11.94
C HIS A 249 13.93 -6.84 13.44
N ASP A 250 15.00 -6.81 14.24
CA ASP A 250 14.91 -7.02 15.68
C ASP A 250 14.13 -5.90 16.36
N PHE A 251 14.27 -4.67 15.91
CA PHE A 251 13.51 -3.53 16.42
C PHE A 251 12.00 -3.69 16.14
N TYR A 252 11.62 -3.95 14.89
CA TYR A 252 10.21 -4.05 14.51
C TYR A 252 9.54 -5.29 15.09
N PHE A 253 10.13 -6.48 14.88
CA PHE A 253 9.54 -7.71 15.38
C PHE A 253 9.69 -7.88 16.90
N GLY A 254 10.75 -7.34 17.49
CA GLY A 254 10.89 -7.26 18.94
C GLY A 254 9.78 -6.43 19.58
N PHE A 255 9.37 -5.32 18.94
CA PHE A 255 8.21 -4.55 19.38
C PHE A 255 6.90 -5.35 19.23
N LEU A 256 6.67 -5.97 18.08
CA LEU A 256 5.47 -6.77 17.86
C LEU A 256 5.34 -7.96 18.83
N ASP A 257 6.45 -8.65 19.10
CA ASP A 257 6.44 -9.87 19.89
C ASP A 257 6.37 -9.62 21.41
N ARG A 258 6.76 -8.42 21.89
CA ARG A 258 6.99 -8.20 23.34
C ARG A 258 6.26 -6.98 23.90
N VAL A 259 5.86 -6.04 23.07
CA VAL A 259 5.48 -4.70 23.55
C VAL A 259 4.13 -4.23 23.02
N VAL A 260 3.77 -4.54 21.77
CA VAL A 260 2.60 -3.97 21.09
C VAL A 260 1.30 -4.14 21.88
N ASP A 261 1.09 -5.31 22.51
CA ASP A 261 -0.13 -5.62 23.27
C ASP A 261 -0.31 -4.75 24.51
N ARG A 262 0.77 -4.10 24.98
CA ARG A 262 0.69 -3.16 26.12
C ARG A 262 0.02 -1.84 25.74
N PHE A 263 -0.18 -1.60 24.45
CA PHE A 263 -0.83 -0.40 23.91
C PHE A 263 -2.24 -0.68 23.38
N ASP A 264 -2.78 -1.89 23.51
CA ASP A 264 -4.11 -2.24 22.98
C ASP A 264 -5.22 -1.39 23.59
N GLY A 265 -5.16 -1.08 24.87
CA GLY A 265 -6.12 -0.17 25.53
C GLY A 265 -5.95 1.31 25.17
N ALA A 266 -4.78 1.74 24.69
CA ALA A 266 -4.55 3.12 24.31
C ALA A 266 -5.18 3.47 22.94
N SER A 267 -5.52 2.46 22.13
CA SER A 267 -6.14 2.66 20.81
C SER A 267 -7.66 2.51 20.83
N GLU A 268 -8.26 2.19 21.95
CA GLU A 268 -9.70 2.22 22.14
C GLU A 268 -10.18 3.69 22.04
N ARG A 269 -10.33 4.15 20.79
CA ARG A 269 -11.40 5.09 20.56
C ARG A 269 -12.64 4.34 21.00
N ASP A 270 -13.35 4.93 21.95
CA ASP A 270 -14.66 4.47 22.36
C ASP A 270 -15.41 4.10 21.08
N GLY A 271 -15.51 2.79 20.76
CA GLY A 271 -16.08 2.29 19.49
C GLY A 271 -17.56 2.65 19.32
N SER A 272 -18.10 3.40 20.26
CA SER A 272 -19.47 3.92 20.28
C SER A 272 -19.76 4.96 19.19
N ASP A 273 -18.75 5.51 18.47
CA ASP A 273 -18.94 6.67 17.60
C ASP A 273 -18.60 6.46 16.11
N ILE A 274 -18.40 5.23 15.63
CA ILE A 274 -18.28 4.98 14.19
C ILE A 274 -19.69 4.86 13.61
N SER A 275 -20.09 5.87 12.84
CA SER A 275 -21.34 5.94 12.10
C SER A 275 -21.09 5.78 10.59
N THR A 276 -22.17 5.73 9.82
CA THR A 276 -22.10 5.76 8.36
C THR A 276 -22.17 7.21 7.89
N CYS A 277 -21.22 7.60 7.03
CA CYS A 277 -21.21 8.94 6.44
C CYS A 277 -22.50 9.19 5.64
N ALA A 278 -23.20 10.27 5.94
CA ALA A 278 -24.45 10.64 5.28
C ALA A 278 -24.30 10.93 3.78
N ARG A 279 -23.06 11.15 3.27
CA ARG A 279 -22.80 11.49 1.86
C ARG A 279 -22.34 10.31 1.03
N CYS A 280 -21.44 9.46 1.53
CA CYS A 280 -20.81 8.40 0.75
C CYS A 280 -20.99 6.99 1.35
N GLY A 281 -21.66 6.85 2.48
CA GLY A 281 -21.87 5.56 3.13
C GLY A 281 -20.61 4.92 3.74
N ALA A 282 -19.46 5.60 3.71
CA ALA A 282 -18.22 5.09 4.31
C ALA A 282 -18.26 5.24 5.85
N PRO A 283 -17.53 4.40 6.60
CA PRO A 283 -17.38 4.57 8.03
C PRO A 283 -16.81 5.94 8.42
N ALA A 284 -17.37 6.58 9.42
CA ALA A 284 -17.01 7.92 9.85
C ALA A 284 -17.18 8.13 11.36
N SER A 285 -16.28 8.89 11.96
CA SER A 285 -16.43 9.39 13.34
C SER A 285 -17.25 10.67 13.38
N GLY A 286 -18.49 10.63 12.89
CA GLY A 286 -19.41 11.78 12.80
C GLY A 286 -20.26 11.69 11.54
N GLU A 287 -21.20 12.65 11.38
CA GLU A 287 -22.19 12.66 10.30
C GLU A 287 -21.56 12.62 8.88
N VAL A 288 -20.44 13.33 8.67
CA VAL A 288 -19.74 13.41 7.38
C VAL A 288 -18.27 13.01 7.56
N CYS A 289 -17.78 12.07 6.75
CA CYS A 289 -16.39 11.61 6.83
C CYS A 289 -15.37 12.70 6.42
N ALA A 290 -14.11 12.49 6.80
CA ALA A 290 -13.06 13.48 6.53
C ALA A 290 -12.79 13.69 5.04
N PHE A 291 -12.99 12.67 4.19
CA PHE A 291 -12.84 12.78 2.74
C PHE A 291 -13.97 13.62 2.13
N CYS A 292 -15.23 13.39 2.51
CA CYS A 292 -16.35 14.21 2.03
C CYS A 292 -16.22 15.69 2.46
N ARG A 293 -15.71 15.96 3.68
CA ARG A 293 -15.38 17.31 4.09
C ARG A 293 -14.24 17.95 3.29
N LEU A 294 -13.25 17.15 2.86
CA LEU A 294 -12.22 17.63 1.96
C LEU A 294 -12.81 17.96 0.59
N LEU A 295 -13.61 17.05 0.04
CA LEU A 295 -14.27 17.19 -1.25
C LEU A 295 -15.13 18.47 -1.31
N GLU A 296 -15.92 18.74 -0.28
CA GLU A 296 -16.70 19.98 -0.17
C GLU A 296 -15.83 21.24 -0.20
N ARG A 297 -14.69 21.23 0.49
CA ARG A 297 -13.79 22.39 0.54
C ARG A 297 -13.12 22.70 -0.80
N VAL A 298 -12.92 21.70 -1.64
CA VAL A 298 -12.33 21.86 -2.98
C VAL A 298 -13.39 22.11 -4.06
N GLY A 299 -14.69 22.07 -3.70
CA GLY A 299 -15.78 22.19 -4.66
C GLY A 299 -15.93 20.97 -5.57
N GLY A 300 -15.40 19.83 -5.16
CA GLY A 300 -15.50 18.57 -5.88
C GLY A 300 -16.80 17.82 -5.57
N SER A 301 -17.07 16.76 -6.30
CA SER A 301 -18.26 15.90 -6.14
C SER A 301 -17.89 14.41 -6.15
N HIS A 302 -18.74 13.59 -5.58
CA HIS A 302 -18.65 12.14 -5.77
C HIS A 302 -19.08 11.77 -7.18
N PRO A 303 -18.50 10.72 -7.79
CA PRO A 303 -19.00 10.14 -9.03
C PRO A 303 -20.45 9.65 -8.88
N ASP A 304 -21.20 9.60 -9.99
CA ASP A 304 -22.63 9.28 -10.01
C ASP A 304 -23.01 7.94 -9.35
N HIS A 305 -22.09 6.97 -9.37
CA HIS A 305 -22.32 5.65 -8.74
C HIS A 305 -22.43 5.68 -7.19
N TYR A 306 -22.10 6.81 -6.55
CA TYR A 306 -22.34 7.02 -5.12
C TYR A 306 -23.78 7.41 -4.78
N SER A 307 -24.60 7.74 -5.79
CA SER A 307 -25.96 8.24 -5.59
C SER A 307 -26.95 7.13 -5.28
N GLU A 308 -26.59 5.86 -5.40
CA GLU A 308 -27.44 4.74 -5.01
C GLU A 308 -27.15 4.34 -3.56
N PRO A 309 -28.13 4.42 -2.63
CA PRO A 309 -27.98 3.83 -1.32
C PRO A 309 -27.71 2.34 -1.50
N ALA A 310 -26.76 1.78 -0.73
CA ALA A 310 -26.43 0.37 -0.71
C ALA A 310 -27.72 -0.46 -0.45
N GLY A 311 -28.43 -0.75 -1.53
CA GLY A 311 -29.61 -1.60 -1.51
C GLY A 311 -29.18 -3.02 -1.17
N THR A 312 -29.99 -3.71 -0.40
CA THR A 312 -29.94 -5.13 -0.09
C THR A 312 -30.07 -5.98 -1.37
N GLY A 313 -29.08 -5.87 -2.26
CA GLY A 313 -28.97 -6.58 -3.53
C GLY A 313 -27.88 -7.64 -3.42
N ASN A 314 -28.26 -8.86 -3.70
CA ASN A 314 -27.44 -10.05 -3.88
C ASN A 314 -26.10 -9.72 -4.60
N PRO A 315 -24.92 -10.19 -4.17
CA PRO A 315 -23.60 -9.80 -4.69
C PRO A 315 -23.27 -10.38 -6.09
N THR A 316 -24.26 -10.69 -6.90
CA THR A 316 -24.08 -11.20 -8.25
C THR A 316 -24.40 -10.09 -9.25
N GLN A 317 -23.36 -9.58 -9.91
CA GLN A 317 -23.42 -8.63 -11.05
C GLN A 317 -23.67 -7.14 -10.71
N VAL A 318 -22.67 -6.49 -10.13
CA VAL A 318 -22.49 -5.06 -10.41
C VAL A 318 -21.47 -4.97 -11.55
N ALA A 319 -21.94 -4.60 -12.73
CA ALA A 319 -21.08 -4.28 -13.85
C ALA A 319 -20.20 -3.09 -13.43
N LEU A 320 -18.92 -3.33 -13.30
CA LEU A 320 -17.91 -2.28 -13.16
C LEU A 320 -18.00 -1.43 -14.42
N GLY A 321 -18.01 -0.11 -14.25
CA GLY A 321 -18.07 0.84 -15.35
C GLY A 321 -17.05 0.53 -16.44
N PRO A 322 -17.21 1.02 -17.66
CA PRO A 322 -16.45 0.58 -18.82
C PRO A 322 -14.97 0.74 -18.56
N THR A 323 -14.24 -0.37 -18.64
CA THR A 323 -12.78 -0.41 -18.66
C THR A 323 -12.36 0.54 -19.80
N ARG A 324 -11.82 1.71 -19.49
CA ARG A 324 -11.19 2.57 -20.50
C ARG A 324 -9.91 1.87 -20.96
N VAL A 325 -10.05 1.03 -21.97
CA VAL A 325 -8.94 0.59 -22.80
C VAL A 325 -8.54 1.82 -23.62
N GLY A 326 -7.47 2.49 -23.22
CA GLY A 326 -6.91 3.58 -24.03
C GLY A 326 -6.44 3.03 -25.36
N ALA A 327 -7.15 3.39 -26.45
CA ALA A 327 -6.67 3.18 -27.79
C ALA A 327 -5.37 3.97 -27.96
N ILE A 328 -4.29 3.27 -28.22
CA ILE A 328 -3.03 3.87 -28.67
C ILE A 328 -3.23 4.15 -30.17
N ASP A 329 -3.58 5.40 -30.51
CA ASP A 329 -3.49 5.85 -31.90
C ASP A 329 -2.02 5.89 -32.31
N GLY A 330 -1.74 5.17 -33.39
CA GLY A 330 -0.40 4.97 -33.93
C GLY A 330 0.29 6.25 -34.36
N VAL A 331 1.55 6.37 -34.01
CA VAL A 331 2.51 7.18 -34.78
C VAL A 331 3.46 6.20 -35.47
N VAL A 332 3.07 5.81 -36.68
CA VAL A 332 3.99 5.35 -37.72
C VAL A 332 4.32 6.60 -38.57
N GLY A 333 5.60 6.93 -38.68
CA GLY A 333 5.98 7.98 -39.62
C GLY A 333 7.42 8.43 -39.52
N ALA A 334 8.27 7.86 -40.40
CA ALA A 334 9.58 8.30 -40.95
C ALA A 334 10.77 8.25 -39.98
#